data_ce971b3257926733fa6f7b79cd2949a7
#
_entry.id   ce971b3257926733fa6f7b79cd2949a7
#
_cell.length_a   1.000
_cell.length_b   1.000
_cell.length_c   1.000
_cell.angle_alpha   90.00
_cell.angle_beta   90.00
_cell.angle_gamma   90.00
#
_symmetry.space_group_name_H-M   'P 1'
#
loop_
_entity.id
_entity.type
_entity.pdbx_description
1 polymer ?
#
loop_
_entity_poly.entity_id
_entity_poly.type
_entity_poly.pdbx_seq_one_letter_code
_entity_poly.pdbx_strand_id
1 'polypeptide(L)'
;DLLVDEDAMVLALKKGKVKRYVSDFPNPTTAGAKGCIVIPHLGASTEEAEENCARMAVKEVRCYLEHGNIKNSVNYPDCDMGIPSYPARVAICHRNVKNMLSQFTTILGQANYNIGNMTNKSRGDYAYSMFDLESPASRELVEQLEAVDGVLKVRVIC
;
A
#
# COMPACT_ATOMS: atom_id res chain seq x y z
N ASP A 1 -13.76 18.69 5.90
CA ASP A 1 -12.89 18.28 4.79
C ASP A 1 -11.50 18.89 4.97
N LEU A 2 -10.44 18.11 4.79
CA LEU A 2 -9.05 18.55 4.99
C LEU A 2 -8.52 19.44 3.83
N LEU A 3 -9.27 19.57 2.75
CA LEU A 3 -8.84 20.26 1.53
C LEU A 3 -9.38 21.68 1.42
N VAL A 4 -10.50 21.97 2.07
CA VAL A 4 -11.16 23.28 1.98
C VAL A 4 -11.53 23.76 3.38
N ASP A 5 -11.16 25.00 3.71
CA ASP A 5 -11.69 25.70 4.87
C ASP A 5 -13.12 26.16 4.54
N GLU A 6 -14.09 25.46 5.10
CA GLU A 6 -15.50 25.61 4.75
C GLU A 6 -16.11 26.87 5.30
N ASP A 7 -15.71 27.31 6.47
CA ASP A 7 -16.16 28.58 7.05
C ASP A 7 -15.64 29.76 6.22
N ALA A 8 -14.37 29.72 5.80
CA ALA A 8 -13.81 30.69 4.89
C ALA A 8 -14.49 30.68 3.53
N MET A 9 -14.88 29.50 3.02
CA MET A 9 -15.63 29.37 1.75
C MET A 9 -17.02 29.98 1.85
N VAL A 10 -17.78 29.71 2.91
CA VAL A 10 -19.10 30.29 3.16
C VAL A 10 -18.99 31.81 3.27
N LEU A 11 -17.96 32.33 3.94
CA LEU A 11 -17.71 33.76 4.05
C LEU A 11 -17.40 34.39 2.68
N ALA A 12 -16.62 33.72 1.84
CA ALA A 12 -16.28 34.16 0.49
C ALA A 12 -17.51 34.21 -0.43
N LEU A 13 -18.40 33.22 -0.31
CA LEU A 13 -19.70 33.20 -1.00
C LEU A 13 -20.58 34.39 -0.55
N LYS A 14 -20.71 34.63 0.76
CA LYS A 14 -21.48 35.73 1.31
C LYS A 14 -20.95 37.11 0.88
N LYS A 15 -19.63 37.25 0.78
CA LYS A 15 -18.97 38.48 0.31
C LYS A 15 -18.95 38.63 -1.21
N GLY A 16 -19.46 37.65 -1.96
CA GLY A 16 -19.48 37.68 -3.43
C GLY A 16 -18.11 37.51 -4.08
N LYS A 17 -17.06 37.16 -3.32
CA LYS A 17 -15.73 36.84 -3.87
C LYS A 17 -15.76 35.55 -4.69
N VAL A 18 -16.53 34.55 -4.22
CA VAL A 18 -16.86 33.33 -4.92
C VAL A 18 -18.32 33.39 -5.35
N LYS A 19 -18.59 33.17 -6.62
CA LYS A 19 -19.97 33.22 -7.16
C LYS A 19 -20.71 31.91 -6.93
N ARG A 20 -20.00 30.78 -7.07
CA ARG A 20 -20.53 29.43 -6.91
C ARG A 20 -19.43 28.55 -6.34
N TYR A 21 -19.82 27.66 -5.42
CA TYR A 21 -18.99 26.56 -4.92
C TYR A 21 -19.69 25.26 -5.24
N VAL A 22 -19.07 24.38 -6.01
CA VAL A 22 -19.61 23.06 -6.37
C VAL A 22 -18.81 22.01 -5.60
N SER A 23 -19.51 21.16 -4.89
CA SER A 23 -18.89 20.08 -4.13
C SER A 23 -19.70 18.79 -4.30
N ASP A 24 -18.98 17.70 -4.51
CA ASP A 24 -19.50 16.33 -4.48
C ASP A 24 -19.26 15.64 -3.13
N PHE A 25 -18.72 16.40 -2.17
CA PHE A 25 -18.49 15.97 -0.78
C PHE A 25 -19.16 16.95 0.20
N PRO A 26 -20.49 16.97 0.25
CA PRO A 26 -21.23 17.94 1.05
C PRO A 26 -21.02 17.72 2.55
N ASN A 27 -21.01 18.79 3.29
CA ASN A 27 -20.99 18.80 4.74
C ASN A 27 -22.05 19.77 5.29
N PRO A 28 -22.38 19.73 6.59
CA PRO A 28 -23.42 20.57 7.18
C PRO A 28 -23.16 22.08 7.03
N THR A 29 -21.90 22.52 6.96
CA THR A 29 -21.53 23.95 6.88
C THR A 29 -21.83 24.52 5.49
N THR A 30 -21.53 23.77 4.43
CA THR A 30 -21.62 24.24 3.04
C THR A 30 -22.91 23.85 2.34
N ALA A 31 -23.53 22.71 2.70
CA ALA A 31 -24.67 22.13 1.97
C ALA A 31 -25.90 23.03 1.85
N GLY A 32 -26.13 23.96 2.79
CA GLY A 32 -27.25 24.90 2.75
C GLY A 32 -26.85 26.33 2.38
N ALA A 33 -25.57 26.60 2.11
CA ALA A 33 -25.09 27.94 1.85
C ALA A 33 -25.53 28.46 0.48
N LYS A 34 -25.99 29.73 0.43
CA LYS A 34 -26.36 30.37 -0.84
C LYS A 34 -25.15 30.42 -1.78
N GLY A 35 -25.30 29.82 -2.97
CA GLY A 35 -24.23 29.73 -3.96
C GLY A 35 -23.45 28.42 -3.90
N CYS A 36 -23.70 27.56 -2.92
CA CYS A 36 -23.22 26.20 -2.92
C CYS A 36 -24.11 25.30 -3.77
N ILE A 37 -23.53 24.47 -4.60
CA ILE A 37 -24.18 23.45 -5.42
C ILE A 37 -23.60 22.11 -5.01
N VAL A 38 -24.46 21.24 -4.50
CA VAL A 38 -24.09 19.88 -4.14
C VAL A 38 -24.45 18.96 -5.29
N ILE A 39 -23.49 18.14 -5.70
CA ILE A 39 -23.69 17.11 -6.73
C ILE A 39 -23.40 15.73 -6.13
N PRO A 40 -23.89 14.63 -6.70
CA PRO A 40 -23.53 13.29 -6.30
C PRO A 40 -22.03 13.03 -6.54
N HIS A 41 -21.40 12.27 -5.63
CA HIS A 41 -19.99 11.84 -5.75
C HIS A 41 -19.87 10.66 -6.73
N LEU A 42 -19.90 10.95 -8.03
CA LEU A 42 -19.94 9.96 -9.10
C LEU A 42 -18.63 9.85 -9.91
N GLY A 43 -17.55 10.49 -9.47
CA GLY A 43 -16.28 10.51 -10.23
C GLY A 43 -15.70 9.13 -10.50
N ALA A 44 -15.95 8.15 -9.63
CA ALA A 44 -15.54 6.75 -9.81
C ALA A 44 -16.67 5.82 -10.31
N SER A 45 -17.87 6.35 -10.57
CA SER A 45 -19.08 5.56 -10.91
C SER A 45 -19.45 5.69 -12.38
N THR A 46 -18.48 5.92 -13.24
CA THR A 46 -18.65 5.82 -14.70
C THR A 46 -18.26 4.42 -15.14
N GLU A 47 -18.86 3.92 -16.23
CA GLU A 47 -18.53 2.60 -16.79
C GLU A 47 -17.03 2.43 -17.03
N GLU A 48 -16.38 3.46 -17.60
CA GLU A 48 -14.93 3.49 -17.80
C GLU A 48 -14.14 3.42 -16.48
N ALA A 49 -14.57 4.16 -15.45
CA ALA A 49 -13.89 4.17 -14.15
C ALA A 49 -14.02 2.81 -13.46
N GLU A 50 -15.19 2.18 -13.50
CA GLU A 50 -15.43 0.85 -12.92
C GLU A 50 -14.60 -0.21 -13.62
N GLU A 51 -14.54 -0.22 -14.95
CA GLU A 51 -13.70 -1.14 -15.73
C GLU A 51 -12.21 -0.94 -15.41
N ASN A 52 -11.74 0.30 -15.38
CA ASN A 52 -10.35 0.61 -15.05
C ASN A 52 -9.99 0.20 -13.61
N CYS A 53 -10.87 0.45 -12.64
CA CYS A 53 -10.67 0.01 -11.26
C CYS A 53 -10.57 -1.51 -11.15
N ALA A 54 -11.47 -2.24 -11.83
CA ALA A 54 -11.43 -3.70 -11.84
C ALA A 54 -10.14 -4.23 -12.47
N ARG A 55 -9.73 -3.70 -13.61
CA ARG A 55 -8.48 -4.08 -14.30
C ARG A 55 -7.25 -3.78 -13.44
N MET A 56 -7.21 -2.63 -12.78
CA MET A 56 -6.11 -2.24 -11.90
C MET A 56 -6.03 -3.16 -10.69
N ALA A 57 -7.15 -3.41 -10.01
CA ALA A 57 -7.21 -4.28 -8.85
C ALA A 57 -6.71 -5.70 -9.19
N VAL A 58 -7.18 -6.28 -10.31
CA VAL A 58 -6.72 -7.59 -10.76
C VAL A 58 -5.21 -7.60 -11.05
N LYS A 59 -4.70 -6.57 -11.73
CA LYS A 59 -3.27 -6.45 -12.04
C LYS A 59 -2.42 -6.35 -10.78
N GLU A 60 -2.84 -5.57 -9.80
CA GLU A 60 -2.12 -5.37 -8.54
C GLU A 60 -2.13 -6.64 -7.68
N VAL A 61 -3.29 -7.28 -7.53
CA VAL A 61 -3.42 -8.57 -6.82
C VAL A 61 -2.58 -9.65 -7.49
N ARG A 62 -2.65 -9.77 -8.81
CA ARG A 62 -1.84 -10.72 -9.58
C ARG A 62 -0.34 -10.46 -9.37
N CYS A 63 0.10 -9.20 -9.47
CA CYS A 63 1.49 -8.83 -9.25
C CYS A 63 1.98 -9.19 -7.84
N TYR A 64 1.14 -8.98 -6.83
CA TYR A 64 1.43 -9.40 -5.46
C TYR A 64 1.48 -10.92 -5.32
N LEU A 65 0.53 -11.64 -5.89
CA LEU A 65 0.48 -13.10 -5.78
C LEU A 65 1.63 -13.79 -6.51
N GLU A 66 1.93 -13.36 -7.73
CA GLU A 66 2.93 -13.99 -8.60
C GLU A 66 4.36 -13.51 -8.33
N HIS A 67 4.54 -12.24 -7.95
CA HIS A 67 5.86 -11.63 -7.84
C HIS A 67 6.19 -11.09 -6.44
N GLY A 68 5.23 -11.01 -5.52
CA GLY A 68 5.39 -10.40 -4.21
C GLY A 68 5.42 -8.88 -4.22
N ASN A 69 5.36 -8.24 -5.36
CA ASN A 69 5.42 -6.78 -5.46
C ASN A 69 4.14 -6.13 -4.93
N ILE A 70 4.29 -5.04 -4.18
CA ILE A 70 3.18 -4.26 -3.64
C ILE A 70 3.09 -2.93 -4.37
N LYS A 71 1.89 -2.58 -4.84
CA LYS A 71 1.56 -1.30 -5.44
C LYS A 71 0.22 -0.79 -4.93
N ASN A 72 0.12 0.51 -4.67
CA ASN A 72 -1.09 1.20 -4.22
C ASN A 72 -1.75 0.59 -2.96
N SER A 73 -1.01 -0.09 -2.10
CA SER A 73 -1.55 -0.65 -0.85
C SER A 73 -1.90 0.46 0.13
N VAL A 74 -2.99 0.27 0.88
CA VAL A 74 -3.47 1.23 1.89
C VAL A 74 -2.51 1.29 3.08
N ASN A 75 -1.99 0.15 3.52
CA ASN A 75 -1.21 -0.01 4.76
C ASN A 75 0.26 -0.35 4.55
N TYR A 76 0.65 -0.87 3.41
CA TYR A 76 2.05 -1.16 3.08
C TYR A 76 2.61 -0.14 2.07
N PRO A 77 3.92 0.10 2.07
CA PRO A 77 4.56 0.93 1.05
C PRO A 77 4.61 0.22 -0.31
N ASP A 78 4.72 0.99 -1.37
CA ASP A 78 5.05 0.43 -2.68
C ASP A 78 6.44 -0.23 -2.62
N CYS A 79 6.50 -1.48 -3.02
CA CYS A 79 7.70 -2.29 -2.97
C CYS A 79 7.76 -3.19 -4.20
N ASP A 80 8.75 -2.96 -5.06
CA ASP A 80 8.88 -3.64 -6.33
C ASP A 80 10.33 -4.12 -6.53
N MET A 81 10.49 -5.40 -6.82
CA MET A 81 11.76 -6.04 -7.19
C MET A 81 11.67 -6.72 -8.58
N GLY A 82 10.66 -6.32 -9.38
CA GLY A 82 10.41 -6.95 -10.67
C GLY A 82 9.90 -8.40 -10.58
N ILE A 83 9.97 -9.09 -11.70
CA ILE A 83 9.63 -10.51 -11.79
C ILE A 83 10.73 -11.32 -11.12
N PRO A 84 10.41 -12.31 -10.25
CA PRO A 84 11.41 -13.18 -9.65
C PRO A 84 12.25 -13.88 -10.72
N SER A 85 13.57 -13.81 -10.59
CA SER A 85 14.54 -14.47 -11.45
C SER A 85 15.44 -15.47 -10.72
N TYR A 86 15.26 -15.58 -9.42
CA TYR A 86 15.97 -16.47 -8.53
C TYR A 86 15.11 -17.70 -8.18
N PRO A 87 15.73 -18.80 -7.71
CA PRO A 87 15.03 -20.02 -7.33
C PRO A 87 13.93 -19.85 -6.28
N ALA A 88 14.05 -18.83 -5.42
CA ALA A 88 13.00 -18.47 -4.48
C ALA A 88 13.03 -16.96 -4.17
N ARG A 89 11.86 -16.36 -3.98
CA ARG A 89 11.69 -15.06 -3.35
C ARG A 89 10.93 -15.25 -2.05
N VAL A 90 11.51 -14.79 -0.95
CA VAL A 90 10.86 -14.76 0.37
C VAL A 90 10.36 -13.35 0.63
N ALA A 91 9.07 -13.21 0.86
CA ALA A 91 8.42 -11.94 1.14
C ALA A 91 7.85 -11.94 2.56
N ILE A 92 8.21 -10.93 3.35
CA ILE A 92 7.92 -10.84 4.78
C ILE A 92 7.14 -9.57 5.08
N CYS A 93 5.90 -9.70 5.53
CA CYS A 93 5.14 -8.62 6.16
C CYS A 93 5.51 -8.57 7.65
N HIS A 94 5.94 -7.40 8.14
CA HIS A 94 6.35 -7.30 9.54
C HIS A 94 6.08 -5.91 10.13
N ARG A 95 6.16 -5.79 11.45
CA ARG A 95 6.16 -4.50 12.15
C ARG A 95 7.42 -3.72 11.83
N ASN A 96 7.28 -2.40 11.73
CA ASN A 96 8.41 -1.50 11.51
C ASN A 96 9.10 -1.19 12.85
N VAL A 97 9.78 -2.18 13.41
CA VAL A 97 10.54 -2.08 14.66
C VAL A 97 12.03 -2.28 14.41
N LYS A 98 12.85 -1.89 15.39
CA LYS A 98 14.32 -1.99 15.28
C LYS A 98 14.76 -3.44 15.12
N ASN A 99 15.89 -3.65 14.45
CA ASN A 99 16.60 -4.91 14.33
C ASN A 99 15.93 -6.01 13.49
N MET A 100 14.83 -5.75 12.78
CA MET A 100 14.14 -6.76 11.96
C MET A 100 15.05 -7.30 10.84
N LEU A 101 15.64 -6.42 10.05
CA LEU A 101 16.54 -6.83 8.95
C LEU A 101 17.73 -7.64 9.43
N SER A 102 18.33 -7.26 10.55
CA SER A 102 19.46 -8.00 11.13
C SER A 102 19.06 -9.42 11.53
N GLN A 103 17.87 -9.60 12.11
CA GLN A 103 17.36 -10.93 12.45
C GLN A 103 17.12 -11.77 11.18
N PHE A 104 16.46 -11.21 10.15
CA PHE A 104 16.24 -11.93 8.90
C PHE A 104 17.52 -12.34 8.22
N THR A 105 18.49 -11.44 8.08
CA THR A 105 19.78 -11.75 7.45
C THR A 105 20.61 -12.72 8.27
N THR A 106 20.51 -12.69 9.59
CA THR A 106 21.17 -13.67 10.47
C THR A 106 20.57 -15.07 10.27
N ILE A 107 19.24 -15.20 10.25
CA ILE A 107 18.56 -16.47 10.00
C ILE A 107 18.94 -17.03 8.63
N LEU A 108 18.88 -16.21 7.58
CA LEU A 108 19.26 -16.61 6.23
C LEU A 108 20.72 -17.05 6.17
N GLY A 109 21.64 -16.30 6.78
CA GLY A 109 23.06 -16.66 6.81
C GLY A 109 23.36 -17.93 7.60
N GLN A 110 22.73 -18.13 8.76
CA GLN A 110 22.89 -19.35 9.57
C GLN A 110 22.32 -20.59 8.86
N ALA A 111 21.25 -20.42 8.10
CA ALA A 111 20.67 -21.47 7.27
C ALA A 111 21.41 -21.64 5.91
N ASN A 112 22.55 -20.97 5.73
CA ASN A 112 23.41 -21.03 4.54
C ASN A 112 22.72 -20.62 3.23
N TYR A 113 21.82 -19.65 3.30
CA TYR A 113 21.20 -19.06 2.10
C TYR A 113 22.00 -17.84 1.65
N ASN A 114 22.33 -17.78 0.37
CA ASN A 114 22.87 -16.59 -0.26
C ASN A 114 21.73 -15.70 -0.79
N ILE A 115 21.85 -14.40 -0.53
CA ILE A 115 20.89 -13.37 -0.94
C ILE A 115 21.39 -12.74 -2.23
N GLY A 116 20.71 -12.99 -3.34
CA GLY A 116 21.04 -12.39 -4.63
C GLY A 116 20.53 -10.97 -4.77
N ASN A 117 19.34 -10.68 -4.21
CA ASN A 117 18.77 -9.34 -4.18
C ASN A 117 17.87 -9.18 -2.95
N MET A 118 17.72 -7.93 -2.47
CA MET A 118 16.83 -7.64 -1.34
C MET A 118 16.29 -6.22 -1.39
N THR A 119 15.10 -6.05 -0.82
CA THR A 119 14.53 -4.73 -0.54
C THR A 119 13.77 -4.74 0.77
N ASN A 120 13.76 -3.59 1.43
CA ASN A 120 12.90 -3.33 2.58
C ASN A 120 12.31 -1.93 2.45
N LYS A 121 11.01 -1.83 2.62
CA LYS A 121 10.26 -0.58 2.62
C LYS A 121 9.34 -0.53 3.84
N SER A 122 9.18 0.67 4.40
CA SER A 122 8.31 0.87 5.55
C SER A 122 7.32 2.02 5.33
N ARG A 123 6.15 1.90 5.95
CA ARG A 123 5.12 2.94 6.01
C ARG A 123 4.47 2.88 7.39
N GLY A 124 4.70 3.90 8.22
CA GLY A 124 4.21 3.93 9.59
C GLY A 124 4.67 2.71 10.38
N ASP A 125 3.73 1.99 10.96
CA ASP A 125 3.97 0.83 11.83
C ASP A 125 4.26 -0.48 11.08
N TYR A 126 4.21 -0.49 9.76
CA TYR A 126 4.37 -1.68 8.94
C TYR A 126 5.56 -1.56 7.99
N ALA A 127 6.20 -2.69 7.75
CA ALA A 127 7.27 -2.82 6.79
C ALA A 127 7.11 -4.11 5.98
N TYR A 128 7.69 -4.09 4.81
CA TYR A 128 7.71 -5.20 3.89
C TYR A 128 9.12 -5.44 3.39
N SER A 129 9.61 -6.65 3.60
CA SER A 129 10.93 -7.08 3.14
C SER A 129 10.79 -8.17 2.11
N MET A 130 11.58 -8.11 1.05
CA MET A 130 11.74 -9.21 0.09
C MET A 130 13.20 -9.59 -0.05
N PHE A 131 13.45 -10.89 -0.17
CA PHE A 131 14.77 -11.49 -0.37
C PHE A 131 14.70 -12.47 -1.52
N ASP A 132 15.50 -12.27 -2.55
CA ASP A 132 15.71 -13.25 -3.61
C ASP A 132 16.86 -14.17 -3.20
N LEU A 133 16.62 -15.47 -3.16
CA LEU A 133 17.56 -16.48 -2.68
C LEU A 133 18.09 -17.29 -3.87
N GLU A 134 19.38 -17.59 -3.85
CA GLU A 134 20.06 -18.40 -4.88
C GLU A 134 19.72 -19.91 -4.79
N SER A 135 18.95 -20.31 -3.80
CA SER A 135 18.46 -21.68 -3.64
C SER A 135 16.98 -21.70 -3.18
N PRO A 136 16.23 -22.79 -3.45
CA PRO A 136 14.84 -22.91 -3.02
C PRO A 136 14.69 -22.78 -1.50
N ALA A 137 13.73 -22.02 -1.03
CA ALA A 137 13.45 -21.83 0.39
C ALA A 137 12.87 -23.09 1.01
N SER A 138 13.45 -23.58 2.11
CA SER A 138 12.93 -24.71 2.85
C SER A 138 11.76 -24.30 3.75
N ARG A 139 10.94 -25.28 4.13
CA ARG A 139 9.88 -25.06 5.11
C ARG A 139 10.42 -24.62 6.47
N GLU A 140 11.55 -25.19 6.87
CA GLU A 140 12.21 -24.88 8.14
C GLU A 140 12.64 -23.41 8.18
N LEU A 141 13.19 -22.87 7.08
CA LEU A 141 13.52 -21.46 6.96
C LEU A 141 12.28 -20.57 7.17
N VAL A 142 11.16 -20.93 6.54
CA VAL A 142 9.90 -20.19 6.67
C VAL A 142 9.44 -20.18 8.13
N GLU A 143 9.46 -21.33 8.80
CA GLU A 143 9.07 -21.46 10.21
C GLU A 143 9.97 -20.61 11.13
N GLN A 144 11.29 -20.55 10.87
CA GLN A 144 12.22 -19.72 11.62
C GLN A 144 11.94 -18.22 11.41
N LEU A 145 11.65 -17.80 10.19
CA LEU A 145 11.30 -16.41 9.89
C LEU A 145 9.95 -16.00 10.50
N GLU A 146 8.97 -16.89 10.48
CA GLU A 146 7.66 -16.67 11.10
C GLU A 146 7.74 -16.57 12.64
N ALA A 147 8.71 -17.23 13.25
CA ALA A 147 8.93 -17.18 14.70
C ALA A 147 9.54 -15.87 15.20
N VAL A 148 10.03 -15.00 14.32
CA VAL A 148 10.59 -13.70 14.71
C VAL A 148 9.48 -12.78 15.22
N ASP A 149 9.66 -12.26 16.42
CA ASP A 149 8.69 -11.30 16.98
C ASP A 149 8.52 -10.06 16.09
N GLY A 150 7.26 -9.71 15.84
CA GLY A 150 6.92 -8.64 14.91
C GLY A 150 6.70 -9.07 13.47
N VAL A 151 6.99 -10.31 13.09
CA VAL A 151 6.60 -10.88 11.80
C VAL A 151 5.09 -11.16 11.79
N LEU A 152 4.43 -10.76 10.73
CA LEU A 152 2.98 -10.92 10.54
C LEU A 152 2.67 -12.02 9.53
N LYS A 153 3.48 -12.16 8.50
CA LYS A 153 3.32 -13.15 7.43
C LYS A 153 4.61 -13.35 6.67
N VAL A 154 4.94 -14.61 6.39
CA VAL A 154 5.98 -15.00 5.44
C VAL A 154 5.35 -15.69 4.25
N ARG A 155 5.83 -15.39 3.05
CA ARG A 155 5.41 -16.04 1.81
C ARG A 155 6.64 -16.41 0.99
N VAL A 156 6.63 -17.60 0.41
CA VAL A 156 7.58 -18.00 -0.62
C VAL A 156 6.91 -17.87 -1.98
N ILE A 157 7.59 -17.25 -2.90
CA ILE A 157 7.19 -17.03 -4.29
C ILE A 157 8.26 -17.69 -5.15
N CYS A 158 7.85 -18.58 -6.02
CA CYS A 158 8.72 -19.36 -6.90
C CYS A 158 8.60 -18.88 -8.34
#